data_a6a274c56afa105b20f066f6ab727563
#
_entry.id   a6a274c56afa105b20f066f6ab727563
#
_cell.length_a   1.000
_cell.length_b   1.000
_cell.length_c   1.000
_cell.angle_alpha   90.00
_cell.angle_beta   90.00
_cell.angle_gamma   90.00
#
_symmetry.space_group_name_H-M   'P 1'
#
loop_
_entity.id
_entity.type
_entity.pdbx_description
1 polymer ?
#
loop_
_entity_poly.entity_id
_entity_poly.type
_entity_poly.pdbx_seq_one_letter_code
_entity_poly.pdbx_strand_id
1 'polypeptide(L)'
;MRTDILERKEEILQWIAEERPKCYMCQQLQCKQETLNSYLKKMGIEYAGQQSKKGQYKGGSAYKPASYYLDNQHPIASYRLKEKLIRDGLKEDACELCGVSIWQGVKLPLELHHKNNNHHDNALENLMILCPNCHSIQEGNSGANVGKYNAE
;
A
#
# COMPACT_ATOMS: atom_id res chain seq x y z
N MET A 1 -35.19 5.93 29.19
CA MET A 1 -34.77 4.56 28.90
C MET A 1 -35.45 4.14 27.61
N ARG A 2 -34.73 3.66 26.60
CA ARG A 2 -35.33 3.27 25.30
C ARG A 2 -35.89 1.87 25.43
N THR A 3 -37.23 1.72 25.60
CA THR A 3 -37.90 0.42 25.70
C THR A 3 -37.97 -0.28 24.36
N ASP A 4 -38.00 0.49 23.27
CA ASP A 4 -38.05 0.00 21.89
C ASP A 4 -36.92 -1.03 21.55
N ILE A 5 -35.72 -0.89 22.11
CA ILE A 5 -34.63 -1.84 21.88
C ILE A 5 -34.87 -3.17 22.64
N LEU A 6 -35.49 -3.11 23.81
CA LEU A 6 -35.80 -4.32 24.58
C LEU A 6 -36.94 -5.11 23.95
N GLU A 7 -37.93 -4.43 23.38
CA GLU A 7 -39.07 -5.04 22.68
C GLU A 7 -38.64 -5.77 21.41
N ARG A 8 -37.57 -5.29 20.77
CA ARG A 8 -36.98 -5.89 19.55
C ARG A 8 -35.91 -6.95 19.83
N LYS A 9 -35.93 -7.57 21.01
CA LYS A 9 -34.94 -8.58 21.41
C LYS A 9 -34.89 -9.77 20.43
N GLU A 10 -36.05 -10.24 19.96
CA GLU A 10 -36.09 -11.38 19.02
C GLU A 10 -35.47 -11.06 17.68
N GLU A 11 -35.67 -9.86 17.14
CA GLU A 11 -35.03 -9.39 15.92
C GLU A 11 -33.51 -9.30 16.11
N ILE A 12 -33.04 -8.80 17.26
CA ILE A 12 -31.62 -8.73 17.59
C ILE A 12 -31.01 -10.13 17.64
N LEU A 13 -31.67 -11.11 18.23
CA LEU A 13 -31.22 -12.50 18.27
C LEU A 13 -31.18 -13.11 16.87
N GLN A 14 -32.15 -12.82 16.01
CA GLN A 14 -32.11 -13.24 14.61
C GLN A 14 -30.93 -12.64 13.87
N TRP A 15 -30.65 -11.34 14.02
CA TRP A 15 -29.51 -10.70 13.38
C TRP A 15 -28.16 -11.25 13.88
N ILE A 16 -28.09 -11.68 15.14
CA ILE A 16 -26.94 -12.35 15.70
C ILE A 16 -26.77 -13.74 15.08
N ALA A 17 -27.85 -14.50 14.91
CA ALA A 17 -27.82 -15.80 14.24
C ALA A 17 -27.41 -15.69 12.76
N GLU A 18 -27.79 -14.59 12.10
CA GLU A 18 -27.39 -14.25 10.74
C GLU A 18 -25.97 -13.64 10.67
N GLU A 19 -25.25 -13.58 11.78
CA GLU A 19 -23.91 -12.96 11.90
C GLU A 19 -23.83 -11.51 11.39
N ARG A 20 -24.92 -10.74 11.51
CA ARG A 20 -24.95 -9.34 11.06
C ARG A 20 -24.01 -8.46 11.89
N PRO A 21 -23.27 -7.55 11.25
CA PRO A 21 -22.37 -6.66 11.98
C PRO A 21 -23.13 -5.71 12.90
N LYS A 22 -22.53 -5.33 14.04
CA LYS A 22 -23.13 -4.39 14.99
C LYS A 22 -23.56 -3.05 14.37
N CYS A 23 -22.83 -2.56 13.34
CA CYS A 23 -23.21 -1.34 12.63
C CYS A 23 -24.57 -1.47 11.92
N TYR A 24 -24.90 -2.65 11.36
CA TYR A 24 -26.21 -2.93 10.78
C TYR A 24 -27.31 -2.84 11.84
N MET A 25 -27.11 -3.49 12.99
CA MET A 25 -28.06 -3.43 14.11
C MET A 25 -28.27 -2.01 14.61
N CYS A 26 -27.17 -1.23 14.72
CA CYS A 26 -27.22 0.18 15.12
C CYS A 26 -28.05 1.03 14.13
N GLN A 27 -27.93 0.77 12.83
CA GLN A 27 -28.74 1.45 11.81
C GLN A 27 -30.22 1.10 11.93
N GLN A 28 -30.57 -0.18 12.10
CA GLN A 28 -31.95 -0.64 12.24
C GLN A 28 -32.61 -0.14 13.53
N LEU A 29 -31.84 -0.03 14.61
CA LEU A 29 -32.29 0.44 15.91
C LEU A 29 -32.11 1.97 16.07
N GLN A 30 -31.55 2.66 15.10
CA GLN A 30 -31.23 4.09 15.15
C GLN A 30 -30.54 4.48 16.45
N CYS A 31 -29.52 3.73 16.85
CA CYS A 31 -28.76 3.94 18.08
C CYS A 31 -27.24 3.89 17.85
N LYS A 32 -26.50 4.47 18.80
CA LYS A 32 -25.05 4.35 18.81
C LYS A 32 -24.61 2.95 19.27
N GLN A 33 -23.43 2.54 18.87
CA GLN A 33 -22.87 1.23 19.23
C GLN A 33 -22.73 1.04 20.74
N GLU A 34 -22.39 2.10 21.46
CA GLU A 34 -22.32 2.08 22.94
C GLU A 34 -23.68 1.76 23.56
N THR A 35 -24.74 2.35 23.01
CA THR A 35 -26.11 2.07 23.43
C THR A 35 -26.46 0.62 23.18
N LEU A 36 -26.21 0.10 21.96
CA LEU A 36 -26.45 -1.30 21.63
C LEU A 36 -25.69 -2.23 22.59
N ASN A 37 -24.41 -2.00 22.84
CA ASN A 37 -23.61 -2.81 23.76
C ASN A 37 -24.17 -2.81 25.19
N SER A 38 -24.64 -1.65 25.68
CA SER A 38 -25.28 -1.54 27.00
C SER A 38 -26.56 -2.38 27.09
N TYR A 39 -27.39 -2.37 26.04
CA TYR A 39 -28.61 -3.16 26.00
C TYR A 39 -28.34 -4.66 25.81
N LEU A 40 -27.38 -5.06 24.97
CA LEU A 40 -26.94 -6.45 24.87
C LEU A 40 -26.49 -6.99 26.24
N LYS A 41 -25.69 -6.22 26.99
CA LYS A 41 -25.26 -6.58 28.33
C LYS A 41 -26.45 -6.72 29.29
N LYS A 42 -27.45 -5.81 29.24
CA LYS A 42 -28.67 -5.89 30.07
C LYS A 42 -29.53 -7.13 29.74
N MET A 43 -29.53 -7.55 28.47
CA MET A 43 -30.23 -8.74 27.99
C MET A 43 -29.47 -10.04 28.24
N GLY A 44 -28.24 -9.97 28.79
CA GLY A 44 -27.35 -11.11 29.00
C GLY A 44 -26.80 -11.73 27.70
N ILE A 45 -26.74 -10.95 26.62
CA ILE A 45 -26.30 -11.42 25.31
C ILE A 45 -24.86 -10.99 25.10
N GLU A 46 -23.95 -11.95 24.94
CA GLU A 46 -22.56 -11.72 24.54
C GLU A 46 -22.47 -11.86 23.02
N TYR A 47 -22.25 -10.73 22.33
CA TYR A 47 -22.03 -10.70 20.89
C TYR A 47 -20.86 -9.78 20.56
N ALA A 48 -19.74 -10.35 20.12
CA ALA A 48 -18.57 -9.60 19.70
C ALA A 48 -18.81 -8.82 18.39
N GLY A 49 -19.82 -9.27 17.61
CA GLY A 49 -20.05 -8.81 16.26
C GLY A 49 -19.04 -9.42 15.28
N GLN A 50 -19.36 -9.47 14.00
CA GLN A 50 -18.30 -9.58 13.02
C GLN A 50 -17.45 -8.32 13.17
N GLN A 51 -16.26 -8.48 13.72
CA GLN A 51 -15.25 -7.45 13.56
C GLN A 51 -15.07 -7.30 12.06
N SER A 52 -15.51 -6.15 11.51
CA SER A 52 -15.13 -5.83 10.15
C SER A 52 -13.63 -6.03 10.12
N LYS A 53 -13.16 -6.88 9.25
CA LYS A 53 -11.73 -7.13 9.02
C LYS A 53 -11.10 -5.88 8.40
N LYS A 54 -11.27 -4.74 9.08
CA LYS A 54 -10.65 -3.47 8.76
C LYS A 54 -9.16 -3.68 8.96
N GLY A 55 -8.44 -3.96 7.87
CA GLY A 55 -7.02 -4.31 7.89
C GLY A 55 -6.73 -5.80 7.60
N GLN A 56 -7.68 -6.70 7.57
CA GLN A 56 -7.44 -7.94 6.83
C GLN A 56 -7.50 -7.58 5.34
N TYR A 57 -6.32 -7.36 4.81
CA TYR A 57 -6.04 -7.39 3.40
C TYR A 57 -6.72 -8.64 2.82
N LYS A 58 -7.86 -8.46 2.15
CA LYS A 58 -8.44 -9.56 1.37
C LYS A 58 -7.39 -9.91 0.35
N GLY A 59 -6.75 -11.04 0.54
CA GLY A 59 -5.67 -11.62 -0.23
C GLY A 59 -4.98 -10.59 -1.10
N GLY A 60 -3.77 -10.17 -0.72
CA GLY A 60 -3.01 -9.26 -1.57
C GLY A 60 -3.13 -9.79 -2.98
N SER A 61 -3.41 -8.92 -3.93
CA SER A 61 -3.29 -9.23 -5.35
C SER A 61 -2.05 -10.12 -5.49
N ALA A 62 -2.21 -11.33 -6.04
CA ALA A 62 -1.12 -12.28 -6.16
C ALA A 62 0.12 -11.53 -6.63
N TYR A 63 1.27 -11.79 -5.99
CA TYR A 63 2.52 -11.10 -6.33
C TYR A 63 2.72 -11.14 -7.85
N LYS A 64 2.79 -9.95 -8.47
CA LYS A 64 3.10 -9.82 -9.89
C LYS A 64 4.58 -9.53 -10.01
N PRO A 65 5.35 -10.35 -10.73
CA PRO A 65 6.79 -10.15 -10.91
C PRO A 65 7.08 -8.88 -11.70
N ALA A 66 8.34 -8.43 -11.70
CA ALA A 66 8.75 -7.26 -12.46
C ALA A 66 8.46 -7.41 -13.95
N SER A 67 8.65 -8.60 -14.51
CA SER A 67 8.38 -8.92 -15.93
C SER A 67 6.97 -8.54 -16.37
N TYR A 68 5.98 -8.59 -15.48
CA TYR A 68 4.60 -8.17 -15.76
C TYR A 68 4.46 -6.69 -16.11
N TYR A 69 5.43 -5.87 -15.75
CA TYR A 69 5.40 -4.41 -15.94
C TYR A 69 6.37 -3.91 -17.00
N LEU A 70 7.26 -4.78 -17.49
CA LEU A 70 8.31 -4.39 -18.44
C LEU A 70 7.80 -4.22 -19.88
N ASP A 71 6.60 -4.73 -20.17
CA ASP A 71 5.93 -4.58 -21.47
C ASP A 71 5.11 -3.31 -21.62
N ASN A 72 5.13 -2.44 -20.61
CA ASN A 72 4.38 -1.16 -20.56
C ASN A 72 2.85 -1.30 -20.60
N GLN A 73 2.30 -2.50 -20.45
CA GLN A 73 0.85 -2.73 -20.45
C GLN A 73 0.20 -2.35 -19.11
N HIS A 74 1.00 -2.27 -18.04
CA HIS A 74 0.50 -2.05 -16.70
C HIS A 74 1.25 -0.91 -16.00
N PRO A 75 0.53 0.08 -15.46
CA PRO A 75 1.17 1.19 -14.73
C PRO A 75 1.74 0.70 -13.39
N ILE A 76 2.92 1.19 -13.06
CA ILE A 76 3.57 0.96 -11.79
C ILE A 76 4.41 2.19 -11.39
N ALA A 77 4.46 2.49 -10.10
CA ALA A 77 5.35 3.53 -9.60
C ALA A 77 6.82 3.06 -9.63
N SER A 78 7.74 3.94 -10.03
CA SER A 78 9.16 3.62 -10.22
C SER A 78 9.81 2.96 -9.00
N TYR A 79 9.50 3.42 -7.78
CA TYR A 79 10.04 2.81 -6.55
C TYR A 79 9.59 1.36 -6.36
N ARG A 80 8.31 1.03 -6.71
CA ARG A 80 7.79 -0.35 -6.63
C ARG A 80 8.39 -1.24 -7.71
N LEU A 81 8.59 -0.69 -8.90
CA LEU A 81 9.24 -1.43 -9.99
C LEU A 81 10.69 -1.74 -9.61
N LYS A 82 11.43 -0.78 -9.06
CA LYS A 82 12.78 -0.98 -8.54
C LYS A 82 12.84 -2.15 -7.54
N GLU A 83 11.97 -2.13 -6.53
CA GLU A 83 11.93 -3.20 -5.52
C GLU A 83 11.67 -4.57 -6.13
N LYS A 84 10.81 -4.64 -7.15
CA LYS A 84 10.53 -5.89 -7.86
C LYS A 84 11.72 -6.34 -8.71
N LEU A 85 12.37 -5.43 -9.42
CA LEU A 85 13.57 -5.73 -10.23
C LEU A 85 14.68 -6.33 -9.37
N ILE A 86 14.92 -5.77 -8.20
CA ILE A 86 15.93 -6.28 -7.25
C ILE A 86 15.47 -7.64 -6.68
N ARG A 87 14.24 -7.75 -6.22
CA ARG A 87 13.70 -8.97 -5.64
C ARG A 87 13.74 -10.14 -6.61
N ASP A 88 13.41 -9.89 -7.87
CA ASP A 88 13.34 -10.91 -8.92
C ASP A 88 14.72 -11.22 -9.54
N GLY A 89 15.79 -10.53 -9.05
CA GLY A 89 17.14 -10.76 -9.52
C GLY A 89 17.44 -10.21 -10.90
N LEU A 90 16.59 -9.33 -11.45
CA LEU A 90 16.79 -8.70 -12.77
C LEU A 90 17.76 -7.51 -12.71
N LYS A 91 17.95 -6.94 -11.53
CA LYS A 91 18.88 -5.86 -11.24
C LYS A 91 19.53 -6.09 -9.87
N GLU A 92 20.78 -5.66 -9.74
CA GLU A 92 21.49 -5.71 -8.47
C GLU A 92 21.05 -4.60 -7.53
N ASP A 93 21.17 -4.85 -6.21
CA ASP A 93 20.87 -3.86 -5.17
C ASP A 93 22.09 -2.94 -4.92
N ALA A 94 22.59 -2.35 -6.00
CA ALA A 94 23.74 -1.45 -6.03
C ALA A 94 23.58 -0.43 -7.16
N CYS A 95 24.30 0.68 -7.06
CA CYS A 95 24.33 1.67 -8.13
C CYS A 95 25.04 1.13 -9.37
N GLU A 96 24.38 1.09 -10.53
CA GLU A 96 24.95 0.55 -11.77
C GLU A 96 26.12 1.39 -12.32
N LEU A 97 26.28 2.66 -11.91
CA LEU A 97 27.37 3.52 -12.35
C LEU A 97 28.61 3.47 -11.43
N CYS A 98 28.42 3.56 -10.12
CA CYS A 98 29.54 3.63 -9.19
C CYS A 98 29.69 2.40 -8.29
N GLY A 99 28.79 1.43 -8.38
CA GLY A 99 28.81 0.18 -7.61
C GLY A 99 28.46 0.33 -6.13
N VAL A 100 28.20 1.54 -5.63
CA VAL A 100 27.97 1.78 -4.21
C VAL A 100 26.54 1.36 -3.83
N SER A 101 26.45 0.57 -2.76
CA SER A 101 25.15 0.19 -2.14
C SER A 101 25.06 0.63 -0.68
N ILE A 102 26.22 0.86 -0.04
CA ILE A 102 26.32 1.27 1.36
C ILE A 102 27.19 2.53 1.44
N TRP A 103 26.77 3.50 2.22
CA TRP A 103 27.52 4.72 2.51
C TRP A 103 27.60 4.92 4.02
N GLN A 104 28.79 5.08 4.55
CA GLN A 104 29.04 5.25 5.99
C GLN A 104 28.33 4.20 6.87
N GLY A 105 28.29 2.94 6.42
CA GLY A 105 27.66 1.85 7.15
C GLY A 105 26.12 1.77 7.01
N VAL A 106 25.50 2.65 6.23
CA VAL A 106 24.05 2.68 6.00
C VAL A 106 23.76 2.35 4.54
N LYS A 107 22.70 1.55 4.31
CA LYS A 107 22.24 1.23 2.96
C LYS A 107 21.75 2.50 2.25
N LEU A 108 22.26 2.76 1.05
CA LEU A 108 21.84 3.90 0.25
C LEU A 108 20.41 3.73 -0.30
N PRO A 109 19.59 4.79 -0.30
CA PRO A 109 18.33 4.82 -1.01
C PRO A 109 18.60 4.88 -2.52
N LEU A 110 18.58 3.73 -3.19
CA LEU A 110 18.73 3.66 -4.63
C LEU A 110 17.45 4.12 -5.35
N GLU A 111 17.60 4.69 -6.54
CA GLU A 111 16.52 5.24 -7.36
C GLU A 111 16.49 4.55 -8.73
N LEU A 112 15.28 4.41 -9.31
CA LEU A 112 15.11 3.90 -10.66
C LEU A 112 15.17 5.07 -11.65
N HIS A 113 16.09 5.01 -12.58
CA HIS A 113 16.28 5.98 -13.65
C HIS A 113 15.86 5.39 -14.98
N HIS A 114 15.12 6.19 -15.79
CA HIS A 114 14.75 5.86 -17.16
C HIS A 114 15.71 6.59 -18.10
N LYS A 115 16.54 5.84 -18.84
CA LYS A 115 17.61 6.42 -19.69
C LYS A 115 17.09 7.40 -20.75
N ASN A 116 15.90 7.14 -21.27
CA ASN A 116 15.24 7.99 -22.27
C ASN A 116 14.34 9.10 -21.67
N ASN A 117 14.39 9.29 -20.33
CA ASN A 117 13.55 10.24 -19.59
C ASN A 117 12.03 10.00 -19.70
N ASN A 118 11.60 8.90 -20.30
CA ASN A 118 10.20 8.51 -20.35
C ASN A 118 9.85 7.56 -19.21
N HIS A 119 9.20 8.06 -18.17
CA HIS A 119 8.79 7.28 -17.00
C HIS A 119 7.72 6.21 -17.27
N HIS A 120 7.16 6.18 -18.47
CA HIS A 120 6.21 5.16 -18.91
C HIS A 120 6.86 4.02 -19.69
N ASP A 121 8.12 4.15 -20.03
CA ASP A 121 8.87 3.13 -20.75
C ASP A 121 9.71 2.29 -19.78
N ASN A 122 9.11 1.19 -19.34
CA ASN A 122 9.71 0.26 -18.37
C ASN A 122 10.48 -0.89 -19.04
N ALA A 123 10.86 -0.77 -20.30
CA ALA A 123 11.74 -1.76 -20.95
C ALA A 123 13.03 -1.92 -20.11
N LEU A 124 13.44 -3.17 -19.84
CA LEU A 124 14.55 -3.45 -18.92
C LEU A 124 15.85 -2.76 -19.31
N GLU A 125 16.14 -2.68 -20.61
CA GLU A 125 17.31 -2.00 -21.18
C GLU A 125 17.26 -0.48 -20.97
N ASN A 126 16.07 0.10 -20.80
CA ASN A 126 15.89 1.52 -20.53
C ASN A 126 16.02 1.87 -19.04
N LEU A 127 16.03 0.87 -18.16
CA LEU A 127 16.05 1.07 -16.71
C LEU A 127 17.46 0.94 -16.13
N MET A 128 17.81 1.86 -15.22
CA MET A 128 19.03 1.80 -14.41
C MET A 128 18.71 2.03 -12.94
N ILE A 129 19.41 1.34 -12.06
CA ILE A 129 19.40 1.59 -10.63
C ILE A 129 20.59 2.45 -10.26
N LEU A 130 20.35 3.64 -9.71
CA LEU A 130 21.36 4.62 -9.40
C LEU A 130 21.28 5.08 -7.94
N CYS A 131 22.43 5.44 -7.36
CA CYS A 131 22.44 6.19 -6.12
C CYS A 131 22.02 7.65 -6.37
N PRO A 132 21.57 8.41 -5.35
CA PRO A 132 21.14 9.80 -5.53
C PRO A 132 22.19 10.70 -6.19
N ASN A 133 23.48 10.50 -5.88
CA ASN A 133 24.54 11.28 -6.48
C ASN A 133 24.68 10.99 -7.98
N CYS A 134 24.73 9.73 -8.39
CA CYS A 134 24.81 9.36 -9.80
C CYS A 134 23.53 9.71 -10.55
N HIS A 135 22.36 9.63 -9.90
CA HIS A 135 21.08 10.02 -10.49
C HIS A 135 21.00 11.53 -10.74
N SER A 136 21.52 12.35 -9.80
CA SER A 136 21.48 13.81 -9.92
C SER A 136 22.24 14.37 -11.11
N ILE A 137 23.25 13.66 -11.62
CA ILE A 137 24.08 14.09 -12.77
C ILE A 137 23.55 13.55 -14.11
N GLN A 138 22.49 12.74 -14.12
CA GLN A 138 21.89 12.27 -15.36
C GLN A 138 21.09 13.37 -16.06
N GLU A 139 21.15 13.39 -17.38
CA GLU A 139 20.31 14.30 -18.19
C GLU A 139 18.83 14.03 -17.95
N GLY A 140 18.03 15.10 -17.94
CA GLY A 140 16.57 15.00 -17.75
C GLY A 140 16.12 14.80 -16.29
N ASN A 141 17.02 14.72 -15.33
CA ASN A 141 16.63 14.78 -13.92
C ASN A 141 16.15 16.21 -13.59
N SER A 142 14.92 16.35 -13.11
CA SER A 142 14.27 17.64 -12.83
C SER A 142 14.99 18.49 -11.75
N GLY A 143 15.95 17.91 -11.03
CA GLY A 143 16.83 18.63 -10.08
C GLY A 143 18.19 19.00 -10.66
N ALA A 144 18.54 18.50 -11.85
CA ALA A 144 19.85 18.71 -12.43
C ALA A 144 19.91 20.04 -13.19
N ASN A 145 20.37 21.10 -12.55
CA ASN A 145 20.99 22.22 -13.24
C ASN A 145 22.38 21.82 -13.78
N VAL A 146 22.48 20.60 -14.30
CA VAL A 146 23.71 20.06 -14.88
C VAL A 146 24.03 20.90 -16.12
N GLY A 147 25.13 21.60 -16.09
CA GLY A 147 25.60 22.44 -17.18
C GLY A 147 25.44 23.95 -16.98
N LYS A 148 24.82 24.44 -15.90
CA LYS A 148 24.80 25.88 -15.59
C LYS A 148 26.03 26.38 -14.82
N TYR A 149 26.82 25.47 -14.31
CA TYR A 149 28.12 25.79 -13.69
C TYR A 149 29.23 25.13 -14.53
N ASN A 150 29.51 25.74 -15.69
CA ASN A 150 30.76 25.47 -16.36
C ASN A 150 31.86 25.95 -15.41
N ALA A 151 32.63 25.01 -14.87
CA ALA A 151 33.90 25.35 -14.24
C ALA A 151 34.76 25.97 -15.34
N GLU A 152 35.10 27.25 -15.19
CA GLU A 152 36.23 27.88 -15.90
C GLU A 152 37.54 27.25 -15.47
#